data_2b18d2ba64af325175873afdff55e677
#
_entry.id   2b18d2ba64af325175873afdff55e677
#
_cell.length_a   1.000
_cell.length_b   1.000
_cell.length_c   1.000
_cell.angle_alpha   90.00
_cell.angle_beta   90.00
_cell.angle_gamma   90.00
#
_symmetry.space_group_name_H-M   'P 1'
#
loop_
_entity.id
_entity.type
_entity.pdbx_description
1 polymer ?
#
loop_
_entity_poly.entity_id
_entity_poly.type
_entity_poly.pdbx_seq_one_letter_code
_entity_poly.pdbx_strand_id
1 'polypeptide(L)'
;KSGPLADAAPVPDLRDVKGQEGAKRALEIAAAGGHNLLMIGPPGSGKSMLAQRLPGLLPPLSARELLEVSQVHSIAGLLERGRLSRARPFRAPHHSASMAAMVGGGIKAKPGEASMAHHGVLFLDELPEFTAQVLDSLRQPLENGEAVISRANRHVRYPSRFQLVAAANPCKCGGGAGAFACRKGPACQANYFSRISGPFLDRIDLFVDVAPVTATDLTLPPPVEGTAEA
;
A
#
# COMPACT_ATOMS: atom_id res chain seq x y z
N LYS A 1 3.37 20.39 -25.72
CA LYS A 1 4.68 20.67 -25.09
C LYS A 1 4.77 19.77 -23.88
N SER A 2 5.69 18.79 -23.87
CA SER A 2 5.98 17.98 -22.70
C SER A 2 6.51 18.90 -21.60
N GLY A 3 5.86 18.91 -20.45
CA GLY A 3 6.36 19.63 -19.27
C GLY A 3 7.71 19.05 -18.80
N PRO A 4 8.52 19.82 -18.08
CA PRO A 4 9.78 19.31 -17.53
C PRO A 4 9.51 18.14 -16.58
N LEU A 5 10.34 17.09 -16.67
CA LEU A 5 10.33 16.02 -15.69
C LEU A 5 10.75 16.58 -14.32
N ALA A 6 10.02 16.21 -13.28
CA ALA A 6 10.46 16.47 -11.91
C ALA A 6 11.57 15.47 -11.55
N ASP A 7 12.56 15.92 -10.81
CA ASP A 7 13.47 14.99 -10.15
C ASP A 7 12.62 14.08 -9.24
N ALA A 8 12.81 12.78 -9.36
CA ALA A 8 12.12 11.83 -8.49
C ALA A 8 12.52 12.10 -7.05
N ALA A 9 11.56 12.24 -6.15
CA ALA A 9 11.88 12.26 -4.73
C ALA A 9 12.68 10.99 -4.39
N PRO A 10 13.73 11.08 -3.56
CA PRO A 10 14.53 9.92 -3.21
C PRO A 10 13.62 8.86 -2.56
N VAL A 11 13.55 7.70 -3.20
CA VAL A 11 12.86 6.54 -2.63
C VAL A 11 13.76 5.95 -1.55
N PRO A 12 13.26 5.63 -0.36
CA PRO A 12 14.05 5.02 0.70
C PRO A 12 14.66 3.70 0.25
N ASP A 13 15.93 3.45 0.58
CA ASP A 13 16.63 2.23 0.19
C ASP A 13 16.26 1.05 1.11
N LEU A 14 16.21 -0.15 0.53
CA LEU A 14 15.98 -1.39 1.27
C LEU A 14 17.15 -1.69 2.25
N ARG A 15 18.36 -1.19 1.97
CA ARG A 15 19.52 -1.26 2.87
C ARG A 15 19.29 -0.62 4.24
N ASP A 16 18.42 0.35 4.33
CA ASP A 16 18.12 1.02 5.62
C ASP A 16 17.35 0.09 6.57
N VAL A 17 16.77 -1.00 6.05
CA VAL A 17 16.05 -2.00 6.84
C VAL A 17 17.03 -3.04 7.34
N LYS A 18 17.34 -3.01 8.62
CA LYS A 18 18.19 -4.00 9.27
C LYS A 18 17.38 -5.22 9.66
N GLY A 19 17.92 -6.42 9.39
CA GLY A 19 17.20 -7.67 9.59
C GLY A 19 16.01 -7.81 8.64
N GLN A 20 14.97 -8.54 9.08
CA GLN A 20 13.70 -8.72 8.33
C GLN A 20 13.86 -9.37 6.95
N GLU A 21 14.84 -10.30 6.80
CA GLU A 21 15.18 -10.90 5.51
C GLU A 21 13.98 -11.58 4.83
N GLY A 22 13.13 -12.28 5.61
CA GLY A 22 11.91 -12.88 5.09
C GLY A 22 10.91 -11.86 4.54
N ALA A 23 10.77 -10.71 5.20
CA ALA A 23 9.87 -9.65 4.75
C ALA A 23 10.44 -8.88 3.55
N LYS A 24 11.76 -8.67 3.47
CA LYS A 24 12.42 -8.12 2.29
C LYS A 24 12.22 -9.03 1.08
N ARG A 25 12.49 -10.32 1.25
CA ARG A 25 12.28 -11.31 0.18
C ARG A 25 10.83 -11.34 -0.30
N ALA A 26 9.87 -11.21 0.60
CA ALA A 26 8.47 -11.12 0.22
C ALA A 26 8.14 -9.84 -0.57
N LEU A 27 8.77 -8.70 -0.24
CA LEU A 27 8.63 -7.47 -1.03
C LEU A 27 9.21 -7.63 -2.44
N GLU A 28 10.36 -8.28 -2.60
CA GLU A 28 10.96 -8.58 -3.90
C GLU A 28 10.02 -9.46 -4.76
N ILE A 29 9.48 -10.53 -4.17
CA ILE A 29 8.52 -11.41 -4.84
C ILE A 29 7.26 -10.64 -5.22
N ALA A 30 6.75 -9.80 -4.30
CA ALA A 30 5.59 -8.97 -4.55
C ALA A 30 5.86 -7.97 -5.69
N ALA A 31 7.04 -7.34 -5.72
CA ALA A 31 7.44 -6.42 -6.78
C ALA A 31 7.56 -7.12 -8.14
N ALA A 32 8.21 -8.28 -8.19
CA ALA A 32 8.44 -9.03 -9.42
C ALA A 32 7.15 -9.59 -10.03
N GLY A 33 6.20 -10.04 -9.19
CA GLY A 33 4.94 -10.64 -9.63
C GLY A 33 3.74 -9.68 -9.66
N GLY A 34 3.89 -8.47 -9.15
CA GLY A 34 2.75 -7.56 -8.96
C GLY A 34 1.74 -8.06 -7.91
N HIS A 35 2.22 -8.85 -6.95
CA HIS A 35 1.37 -9.51 -5.94
C HIS A 35 0.94 -8.55 -4.84
N ASN A 36 -0.31 -8.68 -4.42
CA ASN A 36 -0.83 -8.00 -3.23
C ASN A 36 -0.30 -8.66 -1.96
N LEU A 37 0.13 -7.86 -1.00
CA LEU A 37 0.85 -8.32 0.19
C LEU A 37 0.17 -7.85 1.48
N LEU A 38 0.00 -8.76 2.45
CA LEU A 38 -0.35 -8.42 3.82
C LEU A 38 0.80 -8.79 4.77
N MET A 39 1.31 -7.80 5.47
CA MET A 39 2.31 -7.93 6.52
C MET A 39 1.64 -7.95 7.90
N ILE A 40 1.90 -8.99 8.68
CA ILE A 40 1.36 -9.13 10.04
C ILE A 40 2.54 -9.10 11.03
N GLY A 41 2.48 -8.24 12.02
CA GLY A 41 3.55 -8.15 13.02
C GLY A 41 3.22 -7.16 14.13
N PRO A 42 3.93 -7.23 15.26
CA PRO A 42 3.68 -6.33 16.40
C PRO A 42 3.94 -4.85 16.01
N PRO A 43 3.44 -3.90 16.79
CA PRO A 43 3.78 -2.49 16.62
C PRO A 43 5.30 -2.30 16.64
N GLY A 44 5.82 -1.41 15.80
CA GLY A 44 7.25 -1.11 15.72
C GLY A 44 8.10 -2.17 14.98
N SER A 45 7.51 -3.21 14.38
CA SER A 45 8.26 -4.22 13.60
C SER A 45 8.75 -3.74 12.23
N GLY A 46 8.45 -2.49 11.83
CA GLY A 46 8.96 -1.92 10.58
C GLY A 46 8.07 -2.11 9.34
N LYS A 47 6.83 -2.59 9.48
CA LYS A 47 5.90 -2.86 8.37
C LYS A 47 5.72 -1.67 7.43
N SER A 48 5.43 -0.49 7.99
CA SER A 48 5.21 0.74 7.20
C SER A 48 6.51 1.20 6.52
N MET A 49 7.65 1.00 7.18
CA MET A 49 8.97 1.26 6.62
C MET A 49 9.28 0.34 5.44
N LEU A 50 8.96 -0.94 5.53
CA LEU A 50 9.08 -1.91 4.43
C LEU A 50 8.18 -1.53 3.25
N ALA A 51 6.90 -1.20 3.51
CA ALA A 51 5.95 -0.82 2.46
C ALA A 51 6.42 0.39 1.63
N GLN A 52 7.03 1.39 2.27
CA GLN A 52 7.53 2.60 1.61
C GLN A 52 8.69 2.32 0.63
N ARG A 53 9.33 1.17 0.71
CA ARG A 53 10.44 0.79 -0.16
C ARG A 53 9.99 0.05 -1.41
N LEU A 54 8.76 -0.48 -1.43
CA LEU A 54 8.23 -1.20 -2.57
C LEU A 54 8.24 -0.39 -3.88
N PRO A 55 7.90 0.90 -3.92
CA PRO A 55 7.98 1.69 -5.16
C PRO A 55 9.38 1.71 -5.77
N GLY A 56 10.44 1.61 -4.96
CA GLY A 56 11.83 1.57 -5.41
C GLY A 56 12.23 0.25 -6.08
N LEU A 57 11.55 -0.85 -5.73
CA LEU A 57 11.74 -2.17 -6.34
C LEU A 57 11.01 -2.31 -7.68
N LEU A 58 10.04 -1.44 -7.93
CA LEU A 58 9.26 -1.46 -9.17
C LEU A 58 10.00 -0.71 -10.29
N PRO A 59 9.92 -1.18 -11.55
CA PRO A 59 10.51 -0.46 -12.66
C PRO A 59 9.89 0.95 -12.79
N PRO A 60 10.65 1.95 -13.26
CA PRO A 60 10.14 3.30 -13.45
C PRO A 60 8.94 3.29 -14.43
N LEU A 61 8.04 4.27 -14.29
CA LEU A 61 6.90 4.41 -15.18
C LEU A 61 7.35 4.51 -16.63
N SER A 62 6.77 3.70 -17.51
CA SER A 62 6.87 3.86 -18.96
C SER A 62 6.21 5.16 -19.41
N ALA A 63 6.48 5.61 -20.63
CA ALA A 63 5.89 6.84 -21.16
C ALA A 63 4.35 6.81 -21.16
N ARG A 64 3.74 5.66 -21.44
CA ARG A 64 2.29 5.47 -21.41
C ARG A 64 1.74 5.56 -19.99
N GLU A 65 2.32 4.81 -19.06
CA GLU A 65 1.92 4.83 -17.64
C GLU A 65 2.07 6.23 -17.03
N LEU A 66 3.16 6.93 -17.37
CA LEU A 66 3.39 8.32 -16.96
C LEU A 66 2.26 9.25 -17.39
N LEU A 67 1.75 9.10 -18.62
CA LEU A 67 0.61 9.89 -19.10
C LEU A 67 -0.67 9.55 -18.34
N GLU A 68 -0.97 8.27 -18.14
CA GLU A 68 -2.15 7.82 -17.41
C GLU A 68 -2.14 8.34 -15.96
N VAL A 69 -1.03 8.20 -15.24
CA VAL A 69 -0.85 8.74 -13.88
C VAL A 69 -0.99 10.27 -13.86
N SER A 70 -0.37 10.94 -14.81
CA SER A 70 -0.41 12.42 -14.89
C SER A 70 -1.82 12.95 -15.11
N GLN A 71 -2.63 12.28 -15.92
CA GLN A 71 -4.05 12.65 -16.13
C GLN A 71 -4.84 12.54 -14.83
N VAL A 72 -4.70 11.42 -14.09
CA VAL A 72 -5.39 11.24 -12.81
C VAL A 72 -4.95 12.29 -11.80
N HIS A 73 -3.62 12.51 -11.67
CA HIS A 73 -3.06 13.48 -10.73
C HIS A 73 -3.43 14.91 -11.09
N SER A 74 -3.56 15.24 -12.38
CA SER A 74 -4.04 16.55 -12.84
C SER A 74 -5.48 16.82 -12.40
N ILE A 75 -6.37 15.83 -12.58
CA ILE A 75 -7.78 15.92 -12.15
C ILE A 75 -7.90 16.01 -10.63
N ALA A 76 -7.03 15.30 -9.91
CA ALA A 76 -6.95 15.35 -8.45
C ALA A 76 -6.36 16.68 -7.93
N GLY A 77 -5.66 17.45 -8.76
CA GLY A 77 -4.95 18.68 -8.38
C GLY A 77 -3.59 18.41 -7.70
N LEU A 78 -2.98 17.26 -7.98
CA LEU A 78 -1.70 16.83 -7.37
C LEU A 78 -0.48 17.17 -8.23
N LEU A 79 -0.66 17.68 -9.45
CA LEU A 79 0.49 18.05 -10.28
C LEU A 79 1.12 19.37 -9.78
N GLU A 80 2.25 19.26 -9.14
CA GLU A 80 3.06 20.41 -8.73
C GLU A 80 3.66 21.11 -9.96
N ARG A 81 3.23 22.36 -10.23
CA ARG A 81 3.72 23.20 -11.35
C ARG A 81 3.70 22.52 -12.72
N GLY A 82 2.82 21.54 -12.92
CA GLY A 82 2.73 20.80 -14.18
C GLY A 82 3.90 19.85 -14.46
N ARG A 83 4.70 19.52 -13.45
CA ARG A 83 5.83 18.59 -13.59
C ARG A 83 5.36 17.15 -13.55
N LEU A 84 5.95 16.31 -14.37
CA LEU A 84 5.71 14.88 -14.45
C LEU A 84 6.81 14.13 -13.72
N SER A 85 6.47 13.14 -12.90
CA SER A 85 7.44 12.29 -12.21
C SER A 85 7.35 10.86 -12.73
N ARG A 86 8.48 10.23 -12.99
CA ARG A 86 8.57 8.81 -13.36
C ARG A 86 8.51 7.88 -12.14
N ALA A 87 8.54 8.44 -10.93
CA ALA A 87 8.37 7.64 -9.72
C ALA A 87 6.95 7.07 -9.66
N ARG A 88 6.85 5.81 -9.24
CA ARG A 88 5.55 5.17 -9.02
C ARG A 88 4.85 5.80 -7.83
N PRO A 89 3.56 6.14 -7.93
CA PRO A 89 2.81 6.71 -6.84
C PRO A 89 2.80 5.79 -5.61
N PHE A 90 2.95 6.38 -4.43
CA PHE A 90 2.72 5.71 -3.15
C PHE A 90 1.63 6.45 -2.38
N ARG A 91 0.52 5.78 -2.12
CA ARG A 91 -0.62 6.36 -1.41
C ARG A 91 -0.86 5.59 -0.12
N ALA A 92 -0.95 6.29 0.99
CA ALA A 92 -1.14 5.72 2.31
C ALA A 92 -2.30 6.45 3.05
N PRO A 93 -3.55 6.18 2.67
CA PRO A 93 -4.69 6.79 3.34
C PRO A 93 -4.80 6.34 4.79
N HIS A 94 -5.23 7.25 5.65
CA HIS A 94 -5.51 6.91 7.04
C HIS A 94 -6.74 6.01 7.13
N HIS A 95 -6.81 5.11 8.10
CA HIS A 95 -7.91 4.16 8.27
C HIS A 95 -9.29 4.82 8.48
N SER A 96 -9.34 6.09 8.88
CA SER A 96 -10.58 6.88 8.96
C SER A 96 -11.07 7.43 7.61
N ALA A 97 -10.37 7.14 6.51
CA ALA A 97 -10.77 7.60 5.19
C ALA A 97 -12.19 7.10 4.84
N SER A 98 -13.00 7.96 4.26
CA SER A 98 -14.32 7.58 3.78
C SER A 98 -14.24 6.77 2.47
N MET A 99 -15.30 6.05 2.13
CA MET A 99 -15.43 5.35 0.85
C MET A 99 -15.20 6.32 -0.34
N ALA A 100 -15.75 7.54 -0.26
CA ALA A 100 -15.57 8.55 -1.30
C ALA A 100 -14.12 9.05 -1.42
N ALA A 101 -13.38 9.11 -0.31
CA ALA A 101 -11.94 9.39 -0.35
C ALA A 101 -11.16 8.22 -0.96
N MET A 102 -11.57 6.98 -0.69
CA MET A 102 -10.86 5.80 -1.15
C MET A 102 -11.04 5.53 -2.65
N VAL A 103 -12.28 5.43 -3.13
CA VAL A 103 -12.56 5.09 -4.54
C VAL A 103 -12.96 6.28 -5.40
N GLY A 104 -13.18 7.42 -4.78
CA GLY A 104 -13.60 8.63 -5.47
C GLY A 104 -15.07 8.95 -5.27
N GLY A 105 -15.44 10.20 -5.58
CA GLY A 105 -16.81 10.68 -5.38
C GLY A 105 -16.92 12.18 -5.18
N GLY A 106 -17.89 12.57 -4.37
CA GLY A 106 -18.26 13.96 -4.15
C GLY A 106 -19.04 14.59 -5.31
N ILE A 107 -19.37 15.87 -5.19
CA ILE A 107 -20.16 16.60 -6.19
C ILE A 107 -19.44 16.67 -7.55
N LYS A 108 -18.11 16.77 -7.52
CA LYS A 108 -17.25 16.88 -8.73
C LYS A 108 -16.80 15.53 -9.27
N ALA A 109 -17.24 14.40 -8.66
CA ALA A 109 -16.81 13.05 -9.00
C ALA A 109 -15.28 12.92 -9.13
N LYS A 110 -14.53 13.44 -8.15
CA LYS A 110 -13.07 13.41 -8.17
C LYS A 110 -12.53 11.99 -7.97
N PRO A 111 -11.33 11.66 -8.53
CA PRO A 111 -10.66 10.39 -8.26
C PRO A 111 -10.31 10.27 -6.77
N GLY A 112 -10.38 9.03 -6.25
CA GLY A 112 -9.98 8.69 -4.89
C GLY A 112 -8.55 8.14 -4.80
N GLU A 113 -8.15 7.72 -3.61
CA GLU A 113 -6.82 7.18 -3.32
C GLU A 113 -6.45 5.99 -4.21
N ALA A 114 -7.41 5.08 -4.50
CA ALA A 114 -7.21 3.95 -5.40
C ALA A 114 -6.77 4.39 -6.81
N SER A 115 -7.39 5.45 -7.34
CA SER A 115 -7.01 6.00 -8.65
C SER A 115 -5.74 6.84 -8.59
N MET A 116 -5.51 7.55 -7.49
CA MET A 116 -4.26 8.29 -7.26
C MET A 116 -3.05 7.37 -7.07
N ALA A 117 -3.27 6.10 -6.69
CA ALA A 117 -2.24 5.06 -6.62
C ALA A 117 -2.03 4.33 -7.97
N HIS A 118 -2.69 4.74 -9.04
CA HIS A 118 -2.61 4.08 -10.35
C HIS A 118 -1.17 3.88 -10.83
N HIS A 119 -0.83 2.65 -11.28
CA HIS A 119 0.53 2.19 -11.61
C HIS A 119 1.55 2.31 -10.46
N GLY A 120 1.08 2.40 -9.22
CA GLY A 120 1.89 2.50 -8.03
C GLY A 120 1.41 1.58 -6.92
N VAL A 121 1.55 2.03 -5.68
CA VAL A 121 1.27 1.27 -4.47
C VAL A 121 0.19 1.97 -3.65
N LEU A 122 -0.84 1.22 -3.27
CA LEU A 122 -1.80 1.62 -2.24
C LEU A 122 -1.45 0.89 -0.95
N PHE A 123 -1.02 1.62 0.06
CA PHE A 123 -0.66 1.09 1.36
C PHE A 123 -1.76 1.33 2.38
N LEU A 124 -2.27 0.25 2.98
CA LEU A 124 -3.28 0.29 4.04
C LEU A 124 -2.65 -0.15 5.36
N ASP A 125 -2.26 0.81 6.18
CA ASP A 125 -1.78 0.51 7.54
C ASP A 125 -2.94 0.25 8.48
N GLU A 126 -2.73 -0.60 9.49
CA GLU A 126 -3.77 -0.99 10.44
C GLU A 126 -5.05 -1.51 9.74
N LEU A 127 -4.87 -2.40 8.77
CA LEU A 127 -5.94 -2.90 7.89
C LEU A 127 -7.27 -3.21 8.60
N PRO A 128 -7.33 -3.91 9.76
CA PRO A 128 -8.59 -4.20 10.45
C PRO A 128 -9.28 -2.99 11.11
N GLU A 129 -8.64 -1.82 11.13
CA GLU A 129 -9.26 -0.58 11.65
C GLU A 129 -10.05 0.18 10.57
N PHE A 130 -9.86 -0.14 9.28
CA PHE A 130 -10.74 0.34 8.23
C PHE A 130 -12.14 -0.25 8.37
N THR A 131 -13.17 0.52 8.00
CA THR A 131 -14.52 -0.01 7.96
C THR A 131 -14.66 -1.04 6.84
N ALA A 132 -15.46 -2.10 7.07
CA ALA A 132 -15.70 -3.14 6.07
C ALA A 132 -16.20 -2.55 4.74
N GLN A 133 -17.05 -1.52 4.78
CA GLN A 133 -17.57 -0.84 3.60
C GLN A 133 -16.47 -0.19 2.77
N VAL A 134 -15.45 0.39 3.40
CA VAL A 134 -14.29 0.99 2.72
C VAL A 134 -13.45 -0.09 2.06
N LEU A 135 -13.14 -1.17 2.77
CA LEU A 135 -12.37 -2.29 2.21
C LEU A 135 -13.10 -2.96 1.04
N ASP A 136 -14.41 -3.23 1.19
CA ASP A 136 -15.22 -3.83 0.15
C ASP A 136 -15.32 -2.93 -1.10
N SER A 137 -15.25 -1.61 -0.96
CA SER A 137 -15.23 -0.69 -2.09
C SER A 137 -13.99 -0.83 -2.97
N LEU A 138 -12.88 -1.36 -2.44
CA LEU A 138 -11.63 -1.61 -3.17
C LEU A 138 -11.67 -2.90 -3.99
N ARG A 139 -12.66 -3.79 -3.78
CA ARG A 139 -12.74 -5.06 -4.51
C ARG A 139 -12.84 -4.84 -6.03
N GLN A 140 -13.71 -3.96 -6.47
CA GLN A 140 -13.84 -3.64 -7.90
C GLN A 140 -12.56 -3.07 -8.51
N PRO A 141 -11.89 -2.06 -7.91
CA PRO A 141 -10.57 -1.63 -8.34
C PRO A 141 -9.52 -2.74 -8.44
N LEU A 142 -9.46 -3.62 -7.43
CA LEU A 142 -8.51 -4.74 -7.41
C LEU A 142 -8.79 -5.79 -8.51
N GLU A 143 -10.07 -6.02 -8.83
CA GLU A 143 -10.47 -6.99 -9.85
C GLU A 143 -10.32 -6.45 -11.28
N ASN A 144 -10.81 -5.24 -11.51
CA ASN A 144 -10.99 -4.69 -12.85
C ASN A 144 -9.95 -3.62 -13.22
N GLY A 145 -9.18 -3.12 -12.24
CA GLY A 145 -8.24 -2.03 -12.45
C GLY A 145 -8.92 -0.68 -12.71
N GLU A 146 -10.19 -0.54 -12.33
CA GLU A 146 -10.97 0.69 -12.51
C GLU A 146 -11.82 1.00 -11.28
N ALA A 147 -11.89 2.27 -10.90
CA ALA A 147 -12.85 2.80 -9.94
C ALA A 147 -14.01 3.45 -10.68
N VAL A 148 -15.23 2.96 -10.44
CA VAL A 148 -16.45 3.48 -11.07
C VAL A 148 -17.23 4.33 -10.09
N ILE A 149 -17.43 5.59 -10.44
CA ILE A 149 -18.24 6.53 -9.67
C ILE A 149 -19.56 6.71 -10.41
N SER A 150 -20.64 6.16 -9.83
CA SER A 150 -21.98 6.31 -10.35
C SER A 150 -22.76 7.33 -9.53
N ARG A 151 -23.25 8.37 -10.18
CA ARG A 151 -24.15 9.38 -9.62
C ARG A 151 -25.33 9.58 -10.57
N ALA A 152 -26.44 10.12 -10.08
CA ALA A 152 -27.68 10.26 -10.83
C ALA A 152 -27.51 10.78 -12.29
N ASN A 153 -26.54 11.68 -12.51
CA ASN A 153 -26.31 12.30 -13.83
C ASN A 153 -24.90 12.12 -14.37
N ARG A 154 -24.06 11.28 -13.74
CA ARG A 154 -22.66 11.07 -14.16
C ARG A 154 -22.18 9.67 -13.85
N HIS A 155 -21.63 9.02 -14.87
CA HIS A 155 -20.83 7.82 -14.72
C HIS A 155 -19.40 8.17 -15.12
N VAL A 156 -18.49 8.13 -14.16
CA VAL A 156 -17.07 8.40 -14.40
C VAL A 156 -16.28 7.16 -14.02
N ARG A 157 -15.36 6.77 -14.89
CA ARG A 157 -14.41 5.68 -14.63
C ARG A 157 -13.03 6.27 -14.53
N TYR A 158 -12.32 5.91 -13.48
CA TYR A 158 -10.91 6.24 -13.31
C TYR A 158 -10.08 4.98 -13.31
N PRO A 159 -8.94 4.95 -14.00
CA PRO A 159 -8.02 3.84 -13.92
C PRO A 159 -7.49 3.73 -12.48
N SER A 160 -7.37 2.51 -11.97
CA SER A 160 -6.93 2.22 -10.61
C SER A 160 -6.21 0.88 -10.52
N ARG A 161 -5.26 0.65 -11.44
CA ARG A 161 -4.34 -0.49 -11.38
C ARG A 161 -3.23 -0.16 -10.41
N PHE A 162 -3.31 -0.66 -9.22
CA PHE A 162 -2.31 -0.47 -8.18
C PHE A 162 -1.95 -1.82 -7.55
N GLN A 163 -0.79 -1.90 -6.94
CA GLN A 163 -0.41 -3.00 -6.08
C GLN A 163 -0.85 -2.68 -4.65
N LEU A 164 -1.62 -3.59 -4.03
CA LEU A 164 -2.06 -3.42 -2.65
C LEU A 164 -1.00 -3.96 -1.70
N VAL A 165 -0.57 -3.11 -0.77
CA VAL A 165 0.21 -3.53 0.40
C VAL A 165 -0.59 -3.18 1.63
N ALA A 166 -0.77 -4.14 2.51
CA ALA A 166 -1.48 -3.93 3.76
C ALA A 166 -0.62 -4.32 4.96
N ALA A 167 -0.84 -3.69 6.09
CA ALA A 167 -0.21 -4.03 7.35
C ALA A 167 -1.25 -4.19 8.45
N ALA A 168 -1.03 -5.16 9.32
CA ALA A 168 -1.87 -5.39 10.49
C ALA A 168 -1.04 -5.77 11.71
N ASN A 169 -1.53 -5.45 12.88
CA ASN A 169 -1.05 -6.06 14.11
C ASN A 169 -1.68 -7.46 14.28
N PRO A 170 -1.04 -8.37 15.03
CA PRO A 170 -1.61 -9.72 15.24
C PRO A 170 -2.98 -9.69 15.92
N CYS A 171 -3.24 -8.67 16.74
CA CYS A 171 -4.54 -8.44 17.37
C CYS A 171 -4.69 -6.96 17.76
N LYS A 172 -5.89 -6.57 18.13
CA LYS A 172 -6.19 -5.19 18.58
C LYS A 172 -5.34 -4.71 19.77
N CYS A 173 -4.87 -5.64 20.61
CA CYS A 173 -3.99 -5.32 21.73
C CYS A 173 -2.52 -5.09 21.33
N GLY A 174 -2.18 -5.25 20.05
CA GLY A 174 -0.81 -5.21 19.57
C GLY A 174 0.02 -6.46 19.91
N GLY A 175 -0.60 -7.47 20.52
CA GLY A 175 0.08 -8.65 21.06
C GLY A 175 0.83 -9.45 19.99
N GLY A 176 2.05 -9.87 20.35
CA GLY A 176 2.89 -10.81 19.62
C GLY A 176 3.19 -12.05 20.47
N ALA A 177 4.28 -12.74 20.18
CA ALA A 177 4.77 -13.84 21.00
C ALA A 177 5.58 -13.36 22.22
N GLY A 178 5.73 -14.19 23.23
CA GLY A 178 6.56 -13.91 24.42
C GLY A 178 5.96 -12.85 25.35
N ALA A 179 6.79 -11.91 25.80
CA ALA A 179 6.39 -10.85 26.73
C ALA A 179 5.27 -9.93 26.18
N PHE A 180 5.08 -9.92 24.89
CA PHE A 180 4.02 -9.18 24.19
C PHE A 180 2.80 -10.05 23.86
N ALA A 181 2.69 -11.26 24.42
CA ALA A 181 1.58 -12.15 24.15
C ALA A 181 0.24 -11.50 24.50
N CYS A 182 -0.76 -11.74 23.64
CA CYS A 182 -2.10 -11.23 23.86
C CYS A 182 -2.73 -11.83 25.11
N ARG A 183 -3.04 -11.03 26.12
CA ARG A 183 -3.67 -11.47 27.39
C ARG A 183 -5.09 -12.04 27.17
N LYS A 184 -5.73 -11.74 26.05
CA LYS A 184 -7.09 -12.19 25.72
C LYS A 184 -7.11 -13.50 24.90
N GLY A 185 -5.94 -14.06 24.61
CA GLY A 185 -5.81 -15.33 23.88
C GLY A 185 -6.20 -15.26 22.39
N PRO A 186 -6.33 -16.43 21.72
CA PRO A 186 -6.57 -16.53 20.27
C PRO A 186 -7.85 -15.85 19.79
N ALA A 187 -8.89 -15.80 20.64
CA ALA A 187 -10.15 -15.13 20.31
C ALA A 187 -9.97 -13.63 19.97
N CYS A 188 -8.98 -12.96 20.56
CA CYS A 188 -8.70 -11.57 20.26
C CYS A 188 -8.22 -11.36 18.81
N GLN A 189 -7.37 -12.25 18.32
CA GLN A 189 -6.89 -12.25 16.95
C GLN A 189 -8.05 -12.54 15.98
N ALA A 190 -8.81 -13.61 16.21
CA ALA A 190 -9.94 -13.98 15.38
C ALA A 190 -10.96 -12.83 15.26
N ASN A 191 -11.33 -12.21 16.39
CA ASN A 191 -12.25 -11.07 16.41
C ASN A 191 -11.69 -9.82 15.72
N TYR A 192 -10.36 -9.65 15.69
CA TYR A 192 -9.74 -8.51 15.03
C TYR A 192 -9.78 -8.66 13.52
N PHE A 193 -9.42 -9.83 13.00
CA PHE A 193 -9.43 -10.13 11.57
C PHE A 193 -10.83 -10.39 11.00
N SER A 194 -11.82 -10.78 11.82
CA SER A 194 -13.21 -10.97 11.35
C SER A 194 -13.87 -9.69 10.80
N ARG A 195 -13.26 -8.53 11.01
CA ARG A 195 -13.71 -7.27 10.44
C ARG A 195 -13.43 -7.15 8.95
N ILE A 196 -12.51 -7.97 8.42
CA ILE A 196 -12.13 -7.99 7.02
C ILE A 196 -12.95 -9.08 6.34
N SER A 197 -13.62 -8.74 5.24
CA SER A 197 -14.41 -9.72 4.51
C SER A 197 -13.53 -10.77 3.83
N GLY A 198 -13.99 -12.03 3.77
CA GLY A 198 -13.31 -13.10 3.04
C GLY A 198 -12.99 -12.71 1.60
N PRO A 199 -13.99 -12.20 0.83
CA PRO A 199 -13.75 -11.76 -0.54
C PRO A 199 -12.69 -10.68 -0.72
N PHE A 200 -12.43 -9.83 0.29
CA PHE A 200 -11.31 -8.90 0.23
C PHE A 200 -9.98 -9.63 0.49
N LEU A 201 -9.93 -10.54 1.46
CA LEU A 201 -8.72 -11.33 1.74
C LEU A 201 -8.31 -12.23 0.57
N ASP A 202 -9.27 -12.73 -0.21
CA ASP A 202 -9.02 -13.52 -1.42
C ASP A 202 -8.26 -12.75 -2.52
N ARG A 203 -8.13 -11.43 -2.39
CA ARG A 203 -7.34 -10.57 -3.29
C ARG A 203 -5.91 -10.32 -2.81
N ILE A 204 -5.55 -10.89 -1.67
CA ILE A 204 -4.19 -10.83 -1.12
C ILE A 204 -3.46 -12.12 -1.46
N ASP A 205 -2.39 -12.02 -2.22
CA ASP A 205 -1.65 -13.16 -2.73
C ASP A 205 -0.61 -13.68 -1.74
N LEU A 206 -0.02 -12.75 -0.95
CA LEU A 206 1.07 -13.06 -0.04
C LEU A 206 0.75 -12.61 1.39
N PHE A 207 0.99 -13.51 2.33
CA PHE A 207 0.87 -13.24 3.77
C PHE A 207 2.25 -13.44 4.41
N VAL A 208 2.73 -12.42 5.13
CA VAL A 208 4.07 -12.42 5.70
C VAL A 208 4.03 -11.99 7.16
N ASP A 209 4.63 -12.81 8.01
CA ASP A 209 4.86 -12.47 9.40
C ASP A 209 6.14 -11.64 9.53
N VAL A 210 6.00 -10.42 10.08
CA VAL A 210 7.10 -9.49 10.33
C VAL A 210 7.45 -9.55 11.80
N ALA A 211 8.56 -10.18 12.12
CA ALA A 211 9.04 -10.33 13.49
C ALA A 211 9.37 -8.98 14.14
N PRO A 212 9.32 -8.87 15.47
CA PRO A 212 9.83 -7.67 16.15
C PRO A 212 11.33 -7.52 15.90
N VAL A 213 11.79 -6.28 15.68
CA VAL A 213 13.23 -5.97 15.56
C VAL A 213 13.88 -6.10 16.93
N THR A 214 14.95 -6.87 17.01
CA THR A 214 15.72 -7.04 18.25
C THR A 214 16.87 -6.03 18.33
N ALA A 215 17.39 -5.81 19.53
CA ALA A 215 18.59 -4.98 19.72
C ALA A 215 19.79 -5.51 18.92
N THR A 216 19.88 -6.84 18.77
CA THR A 216 20.93 -7.49 17.97
C THR A 216 20.78 -7.12 16.48
N ASP A 217 19.57 -7.12 15.95
CA ASP A 217 19.33 -6.73 14.54
C ASP A 217 19.81 -5.30 14.26
N LEU A 218 19.60 -4.38 15.21
CA LEU A 218 20.03 -2.99 15.07
C LEU A 218 21.56 -2.82 15.05
N THR A 219 22.30 -3.76 15.62
CA THR A 219 23.77 -3.74 15.64
C THR A 219 24.40 -4.42 14.41
N LEU A 220 23.59 -5.13 13.59
CA LEU A 220 24.07 -5.76 12.36
C LEU A 220 24.64 -4.70 11.39
N PRO A 221 25.69 -5.06 10.63
CA PRO A 221 26.11 -4.20 9.52
C PRO A 221 24.97 -4.00 8.52
N PRO A 222 24.97 -2.91 7.76
CA PRO A 222 23.99 -2.73 6.70
C PRO A 222 24.05 -3.92 5.72
N PRO A 223 22.87 -4.35 5.20
CA PRO A 223 22.82 -5.42 4.21
C PRO A 223 23.69 -5.09 2.98
N VAL A 224 24.23 -6.10 2.33
CA VAL A 224 25.03 -5.95 1.10
C VAL A 224 24.10 -5.54 -0.06
N GLU A 225 22.93 -6.15 -0.12
CA GLU A 225 21.90 -5.90 -1.14
C GLU A 225 20.98 -4.75 -0.73
N GLY A 226 20.81 -3.80 -1.62
CA GLY A 226 19.86 -2.68 -1.49
C GLY A 226 18.78 -2.74 -2.56
N THR A 227 18.04 -1.65 -2.70
CA THR A 227 16.94 -1.55 -3.67
C THR A 227 17.40 -1.72 -5.13
N ALA A 228 18.65 -1.36 -5.44
CA ALA A 228 19.19 -1.41 -6.80
C ALA A 228 19.67 -2.83 -7.19
N GLU A 229 19.99 -3.66 -6.23
CA GLU A 229 20.46 -5.04 -6.44
C GLU A 229 19.32 -6.06 -6.36
N ALA A 230 18.20 -5.70 -5.71
CA ALA A 230 17.02 -6.52 -5.57
C ALA A 230 16.14 -6.42 -6.84
#